data_f1f3a72b1bc24a7c8b4ba195a142f05c
#
_entry.id   f1f3a72b1bc24a7c8b4ba195a142f05c
#
_cell.length_a   1.000
_cell.length_b   1.000
_cell.length_c   1.000
_cell.angle_alpha   90.00
_cell.angle_beta   90.00
_cell.angle_gamma   90.00
#
_symmetry.space_group_name_H-M   'P 1'
#
loop_
_entity.id
_entity.type
_entity.pdbx_description
1 polymer ?
#
loop_
_entity_poly.entity_id
_entity_poly.type
_entity_poly.pdbx_seq_one_letter_code
_entity_poly.pdbx_strand_id
1 'polypeptide(L)'
;EYAKKHDVPVVLTLGTKYVIADNPAWWQEFLQEHVSILAMNEEEGEALTGFADPLSAANKALDWVDLVLCTAGPAGLYMAGFTEEEAKRKTQHPLLPGAIPEFNQFEFSRAMRHQDCVNPLRIYSHIAPYMGGPEKIMNTNGAGDGALAALLHDITANNYHRNNVPNSSKHKCKWLTYSSLAQVCKYANRVSYQVLNQHSPRLTRGLPEREDSLEEAYWDR
;
A
#
# COMPACT_ATOMS: atom_id res chain seq x y z
N GLU A 1 1.56 8.36 -20.55
CA GLU A 1 2.59 9.30 -21.08
C GLU A 1 2.54 10.65 -20.37
N TYR A 2 1.36 11.33 -20.27
CA TYR A 2 1.24 12.67 -19.68
C TYR A 2 1.66 12.71 -18.20
N ALA A 3 1.20 11.77 -17.37
CA ALA A 3 1.58 11.66 -15.96
C ALA A 3 3.09 11.50 -15.79
N LYS A 4 3.70 10.63 -16.60
CA LYS A 4 5.15 10.38 -16.59
C LYS A 4 5.95 11.63 -16.97
N LYS A 5 5.45 12.42 -17.96
CA LYS A 5 6.06 13.69 -18.36
C LYS A 5 6.07 14.74 -17.24
N HIS A 6 5.07 14.69 -16.36
CA HIS A 6 4.91 15.63 -15.24
C HIS A 6 5.33 15.05 -13.87
N ASP A 7 6.00 13.89 -13.88
CA ASP A 7 6.46 13.19 -12.66
C ASP A 7 5.34 12.89 -11.66
N VAL A 8 4.13 12.60 -12.17
CA VAL A 8 2.95 12.26 -11.37
C VAL A 8 2.81 10.75 -11.30
N PRO A 9 2.79 10.13 -10.10
CA PRO A 9 2.58 8.69 -9.96
C PRO A 9 1.19 8.29 -10.48
N VAL A 10 1.15 7.19 -11.23
CA VAL A 10 -0.10 6.61 -11.73
C VAL A 10 -0.52 5.48 -10.82
N VAL A 11 -1.77 5.51 -10.37
CA VAL A 11 -2.37 4.48 -9.53
C VAL A 11 -3.41 3.71 -10.34
N LEU A 12 -3.33 2.40 -10.30
CA LEU A 12 -4.27 1.49 -10.96
C LEU A 12 -4.88 0.53 -9.96
N THR A 13 -6.20 0.32 -10.04
CA THR A 13 -6.89 -0.84 -9.45
C THR A 13 -7.30 -1.79 -10.57
N LEU A 14 -7.07 -3.10 -10.38
CA LEU A 14 -7.30 -4.10 -11.43
C LEU A 14 -8.80 -4.37 -11.70
N GLY A 15 -9.61 -4.33 -10.65
CA GLY A 15 -11.07 -4.35 -10.73
C GLY A 15 -11.70 -5.73 -10.96
N THR A 16 -11.05 -6.64 -11.68
CA THR A 16 -11.56 -8.01 -11.87
C THR A 16 -10.49 -9.00 -12.39
N LYS A 17 -10.43 -10.18 -11.77
CA LYS A 17 -9.53 -11.26 -12.18
C LYS A 17 -9.77 -11.76 -13.61
N TYR A 18 -10.99 -11.70 -14.11
CA TYR A 18 -11.35 -12.27 -15.43
C TYR A 18 -10.63 -11.55 -16.58
N VAL A 19 -10.60 -10.23 -16.54
CA VAL A 19 -9.91 -9.42 -17.56
C VAL A 19 -8.38 -9.62 -17.49
N ILE A 20 -7.85 -9.86 -16.30
CA ILE A 20 -6.42 -10.10 -16.12
C ILE A 20 -6.02 -11.47 -16.63
N ALA A 21 -6.81 -12.49 -16.31
CA ALA A 21 -6.56 -13.88 -16.69
C ALA A 21 -6.57 -14.10 -18.22
N ASP A 22 -7.29 -13.26 -18.97
CA ASP A 22 -7.33 -13.35 -20.44
C ASP A 22 -5.97 -13.02 -21.08
N ASN A 23 -5.20 -12.09 -20.50
CA ASN A 23 -3.88 -11.73 -21.02
C ASN A 23 -2.97 -11.16 -19.93
N PRO A 24 -2.48 -11.97 -18.99
CA PRO A 24 -1.63 -11.48 -17.90
C PRO A 24 -0.32 -10.86 -18.38
N ALA A 25 0.26 -11.32 -19.47
CA ALA A 25 1.51 -10.77 -20.02
C ALA A 25 1.33 -9.31 -20.48
N TRP A 26 0.22 -8.99 -21.14
CA TRP A 26 -0.11 -7.62 -21.53
C TRP A 26 -0.26 -6.70 -20.29
N TRP A 27 -0.89 -7.21 -19.23
CA TRP A 27 -1.04 -6.45 -17.98
C TRP A 27 0.30 -6.18 -17.33
N GLN A 28 1.21 -7.15 -17.32
CA GLN A 28 2.57 -7.00 -16.76
C GLN A 28 3.36 -5.91 -17.50
N GLU A 29 3.33 -5.92 -18.84
CA GLU A 29 3.97 -4.88 -19.67
C GLU A 29 3.34 -3.50 -19.42
N PHE A 30 2.01 -3.42 -19.41
CA PHE A 30 1.29 -2.17 -19.15
C PHE A 30 1.62 -1.60 -17.77
N LEU A 31 1.68 -2.44 -16.73
CA LEU A 31 2.06 -2.02 -15.38
C LEU A 31 3.48 -1.46 -15.35
N GLN A 32 4.42 -2.17 -15.93
CA GLN A 32 5.82 -1.75 -15.96
C GLN A 32 6.03 -0.42 -16.70
N GLU A 33 5.27 -0.19 -17.76
CA GLU A 33 5.40 1.04 -18.55
C GLU A 33 4.68 2.25 -17.96
N HIS A 34 3.53 2.03 -17.29
CA HIS A 34 2.58 3.11 -17.05
C HIS A 34 2.17 3.29 -15.59
N VAL A 35 2.36 2.31 -14.73
CA VAL A 35 1.79 2.29 -13.38
C VAL A 35 2.89 2.38 -12.33
N SER A 36 2.68 3.26 -11.34
CA SER A 36 3.58 3.38 -10.19
C SER A 36 3.04 2.62 -8.97
N ILE A 37 1.73 2.57 -8.81
CA ILE A 37 1.05 2.00 -7.64
C ILE A 37 -0.08 1.09 -8.10
N LEU A 38 -0.06 -0.15 -7.62
CA LEU A 38 -1.06 -1.17 -7.93
C LEU A 38 -1.92 -1.46 -6.71
N ALA A 39 -3.24 -1.39 -6.87
CA ALA A 39 -4.21 -1.93 -5.92
C ALA A 39 -4.89 -3.17 -6.53
N MET A 40 -4.93 -4.26 -5.78
CA MET A 40 -5.50 -5.53 -6.19
C MET A 40 -6.09 -6.28 -4.99
N ASN A 41 -6.96 -7.24 -5.25
CA ASN A 41 -7.32 -8.26 -4.27
C ASN A 41 -6.50 -9.55 -4.49
N GLU A 42 -6.67 -10.55 -3.61
CA GLU A 42 -5.94 -11.81 -3.70
C GLU A 42 -6.19 -12.58 -5.01
N GLU A 43 -7.43 -12.58 -5.52
CA GLU A 43 -7.78 -13.27 -6.76
C GLU A 43 -7.20 -12.57 -8.00
N GLU A 44 -7.18 -11.26 -8.01
CA GLU A 44 -6.55 -10.44 -9.05
C GLU A 44 -5.03 -10.61 -9.02
N GLY A 45 -4.45 -10.65 -7.82
CA GLY A 45 -3.03 -10.91 -7.59
C GLY A 45 -2.62 -12.28 -8.13
N GLU A 46 -3.38 -13.33 -7.83
CA GLU A 46 -3.15 -14.67 -8.37
C GLU A 46 -3.23 -14.70 -9.90
N ALA A 47 -4.27 -14.09 -10.47
CA ALA A 47 -4.45 -14.03 -11.94
C ALA A 47 -3.30 -13.29 -12.64
N LEU A 48 -2.76 -12.24 -12.02
CA LEU A 48 -1.67 -11.43 -12.58
C LEU A 48 -0.30 -12.10 -12.45
N THR A 49 -0.04 -12.74 -11.31
CA THR A 49 1.31 -13.18 -10.91
C THR A 49 1.49 -14.69 -10.88
N GLY A 50 0.41 -15.45 -10.82
CA GLY A 50 0.40 -16.91 -10.63
C GLY A 50 0.60 -17.34 -9.16
N PHE A 51 0.69 -16.42 -8.20
CA PHE A 51 0.84 -16.72 -6.77
C PHE A 51 -0.47 -16.54 -6.04
N ALA A 52 -0.99 -17.60 -5.41
CA ALA A 52 -2.19 -17.56 -4.57
C ALA A 52 -1.93 -16.89 -3.22
N ASP A 53 -0.70 -16.91 -2.71
CA ASP A 53 -0.31 -16.19 -1.48
C ASP A 53 -0.24 -14.68 -1.73
N PRO A 54 -1.04 -13.85 -1.02
CA PRO A 54 -1.11 -12.40 -1.26
C PRO A 54 0.23 -11.68 -1.10
N LEU A 55 1.09 -12.14 -0.18
CA LEU A 55 2.41 -11.56 0.03
C LEU A 55 3.35 -11.88 -1.13
N SER A 56 3.34 -13.12 -1.59
CA SER A 56 4.13 -13.56 -2.75
C SER A 56 3.67 -12.86 -4.03
N ALA A 57 2.35 -12.69 -4.21
CA ALA A 57 1.77 -11.92 -5.32
C ALA A 57 2.20 -10.45 -5.26
N ALA A 58 2.12 -9.81 -4.10
CA ALA A 58 2.57 -8.42 -3.91
C ALA A 58 4.08 -8.27 -4.17
N ASN A 59 4.90 -9.21 -3.68
CA ASN A 59 6.33 -9.23 -3.95
C ASN A 59 6.64 -9.35 -5.46
N LYS A 60 5.93 -10.24 -6.17
CA LYS A 60 6.11 -10.40 -7.61
C LYS A 60 5.68 -9.15 -8.37
N ALA A 61 4.61 -8.50 -7.97
CA ALA A 61 4.12 -7.28 -8.61
C ALA A 61 5.11 -6.10 -8.49
N LEU A 62 6.00 -6.09 -7.49
CA LEU A 62 7.09 -5.11 -7.38
C LEU A 62 8.13 -5.21 -8.53
N ASP A 63 8.08 -6.24 -9.35
CA ASP A 63 8.88 -6.28 -10.57
C ASP A 63 8.40 -5.28 -11.63
N TRP A 64 7.16 -4.77 -11.49
CA TRP A 64 6.51 -3.88 -12.45
C TRP A 64 6.10 -2.53 -11.88
N VAL A 65 5.88 -2.42 -10.56
CA VAL A 65 5.40 -1.19 -9.91
C VAL A 65 6.22 -0.85 -8.65
N ASP A 66 6.09 0.39 -8.16
CA ASP A 66 6.84 0.86 -6.98
C ASP A 66 6.16 0.50 -5.65
N LEU A 67 4.83 0.38 -5.64
CA LEU A 67 4.05 0.13 -4.44
C LEU A 67 2.82 -0.72 -4.76
N VAL A 68 2.55 -1.70 -3.92
CA VAL A 68 1.40 -2.62 -4.03
C VAL A 68 0.55 -2.55 -2.77
N LEU A 69 -0.76 -2.45 -2.96
CA LEU A 69 -1.80 -2.63 -1.96
C LEU A 69 -2.61 -3.86 -2.34
N CYS A 70 -2.56 -4.92 -1.53
CA CYS A 70 -3.32 -6.15 -1.76
C CYS A 70 -4.31 -6.40 -0.63
N THR A 71 -5.60 -6.39 -0.93
CA THR A 71 -6.66 -6.74 0.02
C THR A 71 -6.94 -8.25 -0.06
N ALA A 72 -7.00 -8.91 1.10
CA ALA A 72 -7.16 -10.36 1.17
C ALA A 72 -8.29 -10.78 2.15
N GLY A 73 -9.40 -10.07 2.11
CA GLY A 73 -10.60 -10.38 2.90
C GLY A 73 -10.30 -10.71 4.36
N PRO A 74 -10.63 -11.95 4.81
CA PRO A 74 -10.37 -12.37 6.20
C PRO A 74 -8.90 -12.46 6.58
N ALA A 75 -7.98 -12.54 5.61
CA ALA A 75 -6.54 -12.55 5.84
C ALA A 75 -5.97 -11.13 6.08
N GLY A 76 -6.78 -10.10 5.85
CA GLY A 76 -6.40 -8.71 6.11
C GLY A 76 -5.87 -7.99 4.89
N LEU A 77 -4.84 -7.17 5.09
CA LEU A 77 -4.31 -6.28 4.08
C LEU A 77 -2.78 -6.38 4.04
N TYR A 78 -2.26 -6.49 2.84
CA TYR A 78 -0.82 -6.58 2.57
C TYR A 78 -0.37 -5.37 1.77
N MET A 79 0.80 -4.87 2.10
CA MET A 79 1.48 -3.86 1.29
C MET A 79 2.93 -4.29 1.04
N ALA A 80 3.41 -3.96 -0.16
CA ALA A 80 4.80 -4.15 -0.55
C ALA A 80 5.30 -2.91 -1.28
N GLY A 81 6.56 -2.54 -1.08
CA GLY A 81 7.16 -1.35 -1.69
C GLY A 81 8.67 -1.39 -1.64
N PHE A 82 9.28 -0.27 -1.97
CA PHE A 82 10.72 -0.08 -1.89
C PHE A 82 11.08 1.02 -0.88
N THR A 83 12.24 0.88 -0.26
CA THR A 83 12.89 1.95 0.50
C THR A 83 14.37 1.98 0.17
N GLU A 84 15.03 3.06 0.53
CA GLU A 84 16.49 3.15 0.44
C GLU A 84 17.12 2.32 1.57
N GLU A 85 18.16 1.52 1.26
CA GLU A 85 18.87 0.70 2.24
C GLU A 85 19.31 1.50 3.47
N GLU A 86 19.84 2.71 3.25
CA GLU A 86 20.31 3.60 4.31
C GLU A 86 19.18 4.23 5.15
N ALA A 87 17.94 4.21 4.62
CA ALA A 87 16.77 4.79 5.28
C ALA A 87 15.84 3.75 5.88
N LYS A 88 16.17 2.46 5.76
CA LYS A 88 15.35 1.38 6.32
C LYS A 88 15.21 1.50 7.83
N ARG A 89 14.03 1.15 8.31
CA ARG A 89 13.72 1.09 9.75
C ARG A 89 13.31 -0.31 10.12
N LYS A 90 14.14 -0.97 10.92
CA LYS A 90 13.90 -2.34 11.36
C LYS A 90 12.84 -2.38 12.45
N THR A 91 11.92 -3.34 12.36
CA THR A 91 10.98 -3.61 13.45
C THR A 91 11.72 -4.14 14.68
N GLN A 92 11.22 -3.75 15.86
CA GLN A 92 11.70 -4.30 17.15
C GLN A 92 10.85 -5.48 17.64
N HIS A 93 9.72 -5.73 16.97
CA HIS A 93 8.81 -6.81 17.36
C HIS A 93 9.17 -8.12 16.65
N PRO A 94 8.87 -9.27 17.27
CA PRO A 94 9.03 -10.57 16.62
C PRO A 94 8.23 -10.61 15.32
N LEU A 95 8.85 -11.16 14.30
CA LEU A 95 8.22 -11.29 13.00
C LEU A 95 7.20 -12.43 13.01
N LEU A 96 6.07 -12.22 12.36
CA LEU A 96 5.18 -13.32 12.03
C LEU A 96 5.84 -14.16 10.92
N PRO A 97 5.74 -15.51 11.00
CA PRO A 97 6.19 -16.37 9.90
C PRO A 97 5.49 -15.97 8.59
N GLY A 98 6.25 -15.86 7.52
CA GLY A 98 5.76 -15.51 6.20
C GLY A 98 6.51 -16.23 5.10
N ALA A 99 5.99 -16.19 3.88
CA ALA A 99 6.62 -16.78 2.70
C ALA A 99 7.94 -16.08 2.30
N ILE A 100 8.14 -14.85 2.76
CA ILE A 100 9.32 -14.03 2.48
C ILE A 100 10.08 -13.83 3.80
N PRO A 101 11.38 -14.23 3.88
CA PRO A 101 12.15 -14.16 5.13
C PRO A 101 12.26 -12.74 5.72
N GLU A 102 12.30 -11.72 4.86
CA GLU A 102 12.40 -10.30 5.25
C GLU A 102 11.05 -9.68 5.59
N PHE A 103 9.96 -10.42 5.46
CA PHE A 103 8.63 -9.94 5.77
C PHE A 103 8.55 -9.33 7.18
N ASN A 104 7.95 -8.16 7.29
CA ASN A 104 7.81 -7.37 8.52
C ASN A 104 9.13 -6.92 9.19
N GLN A 105 10.31 -7.15 8.60
CA GLN A 105 11.54 -6.61 9.20
C GLN A 105 11.63 -5.10 9.12
N PHE A 106 11.15 -4.53 8.04
CA PHE A 106 11.30 -3.10 7.71
C PHE A 106 9.95 -2.41 7.47
N GLU A 107 8.88 -2.94 8.03
CA GLU A 107 7.51 -2.42 7.87
C GLU A 107 7.33 -0.97 8.35
N PHE A 108 8.19 -0.51 9.26
CA PHE A 108 8.19 0.88 9.73
C PHE A 108 8.97 1.84 8.82
N SER A 109 9.49 1.36 7.70
CA SER A 109 10.08 2.21 6.67
C SER A 109 9.01 2.87 5.82
N ARG A 110 9.31 4.07 5.32
CA ARG A 110 8.49 4.78 4.34
C ARG A 110 8.79 4.24 2.94
N ALA A 111 7.79 4.19 2.08
CA ALA A 111 7.98 3.77 0.71
C ALA A 111 8.56 4.89 -0.16
N MET A 112 9.40 4.50 -1.12
CA MET A 112 9.98 5.32 -2.18
C MET A 112 9.67 4.70 -3.54
N ARG A 113 9.81 5.48 -4.61
CA ARG A 113 9.86 4.91 -5.95
C ARG A 113 11.19 4.18 -6.15
N HIS A 114 11.18 3.03 -6.81
CA HIS A 114 12.38 2.26 -7.09
C HIS A 114 13.47 3.10 -7.75
N GLN A 115 13.09 3.94 -8.74
CA GLN A 115 14.02 4.82 -9.45
C GLN A 115 14.68 5.91 -8.59
N ASP A 116 14.11 6.23 -7.42
CA ASP A 116 14.64 7.25 -6.50
C ASP A 116 15.57 6.64 -5.44
N CYS A 117 15.69 5.30 -5.39
CA CYS A 117 16.60 4.58 -4.52
C CYS A 117 17.97 4.36 -5.20
N VAL A 118 19.06 4.57 -4.46
CA VAL A 118 20.42 4.20 -4.88
C VAL A 118 20.63 2.70 -4.64
N ASN A 119 20.22 2.22 -3.47
CA ASN A 119 20.28 0.81 -3.08
C ASN A 119 18.86 0.37 -2.66
N PRO A 120 17.98 0.01 -3.61
CA PRO A 120 16.59 -0.32 -3.31
C PRO A 120 16.49 -1.59 -2.48
N LEU A 121 15.73 -1.52 -1.38
CA LEU A 121 15.35 -2.63 -0.54
C LEU A 121 13.83 -2.81 -0.61
N ARG A 122 13.37 -4.05 -0.84
CA ARG A 122 11.94 -4.38 -0.75
C ARG A 122 11.51 -4.41 0.70
N ILE A 123 10.37 -3.78 0.98
CA ILE A 123 9.74 -3.71 2.30
C ILE A 123 8.31 -4.21 2.23
N TYR A 124 7.84 -4.84 3.31
CA TYR A 124 6.52 -5.46 3.35
C TYR A 124 5.83 -5.12 4.66
N SER A 125 4.50 -5.07 4.63
CA SER A 125 3.64 -5.00 5.81
C SER A 125 2.41 -5.85 5.62
N HIS A 126 2.00 -6.52 6.69
CA HIS A 126 0.73 -7.24 6.78
C HIS A 126 0.02 -6.84 8.06
N ILE A 127 -1.24 -6.49 7.92
CA ILE A 127 -2.12 -6.17 9.05
C ILE A 127 -3.34 -7.08 9.00
N ALA A 128 -3.57 -7.81 10.08
CA ALA A 128 -4.78 -8.59 10.28
C ALA A 128 -6.03 -7.68 10.24
N PRO A 129 -7.22 -8.21 9.94
CA PRO A 129 -8.43 -7.40 9.86
C PRO A 129 -8.64 -6.56 11.12
N TYR A 130 -8.99 -5.28 10.93
CA TYR A 130 -9.23 -4.36 12.03
C TYR A 130 -10.29 -4.93 12.97
N MET A 131 -9.99 -4.98 14.27
CA MET A 131 -10.84 -5.59 15.32
C MET A 131 -11.27 -7.04 15.03
N GLY A 132 -10.50 -7.79 14.25
CA GLY A 132 -10.84 -9.16 13.85
C GLY A 132 -11.87 -9.25 12.69
N GLY A 133 -12.20 -8.13 12.08
CA GLY A 133 -13.27 -7.99 11.10
C GLY A 133 -14.62 -7.58 11.71
N PRO A 134 -15.59 -7.14 10.89
CA PRO A 134 -16.90 -6.77 11.38
C PRO A 134 -17.70 -8.01 11.79
N GLU A 135 -18.50 -7.89 12.88
CA GLU A 135 -19.41 -8.96 13.30
C GLU A 135 -20.41 -9.35 12.18
N LYS A 136 -20.83 -8.37 11.40
CA LYS A 136 -21.69 -8.55 10.23
C LYS A 136 -21.22 -7.67 9.09
N ILE A 137 -20.91 -8.30 7.97
CA ILE A 137 -20.60 -7.59 6.72
C ILE A 137 -21.91 -7.11 6.10
N MET A 138 -22.07 -5.80 5.96
CA MET A 138 -23.27 -5.19 5.36
C MET A 138 -23.11 -5.04 3.85
N ASN A 139 -21.90 -4.77 3.36
CA ASN A 139 -21.58 -4.62 1.95
C ASN A 139 -20.07 -4.80 1.75
N THR A 140 -19.66 -5.57 0.77
CA THR A 140 -18.24 -5.75 0.39
C THR A 140 -17.78 -4.75 -0.67
N ASN A 141 -18.74 -4.16 -1.42
CA ASN A 141 -18.41 -3.20 -2.47
C ASN A 141 -17.78 -1.93 -1.87
N GLY A 142 -16.70 -1.47 -2.48
CA GLY A 142 -16.01 -0.26 -2.08
C GLY A 142 -15.02 -0.43 -0.92
N ALA A 143 -14.88 -1.61 -0.32
CA ALA A 143 -13.90 -1.82 0.75
C ALA A 143 -12.45 -1.67 0.24
N GLY A 144 -12.15 -2.22 -0.94
CA GLY A 144 -10.86 -2.04 -1.62
C GLY A 144 -10.63 -0.59 -2.04
N ASP A 145 -11.67 0.08 -2.57
CA ASP A 145 -11.60 1.50 -2.93
C ASP A 145 -11.36 2.38 -1.71
N GLY A 146 -11.95 2.03 -0.57
CA GLY A 146 -11.71 2.69 0.71
C GLY A 146 -10.26 2.56 1.17
N ALA A 147 -9.68 1.35 1.06
CA ALA A 147 -8.26 1.13 1.35
C ALA A 147 -7.36 1.95 0.42
N LEU A 148 -7.67 1.98 -0.87
CA LEU A 148 -6.95 2.78 -1.84
C LEU A 148 -7.07 4.28 -1.56
N ALA A 149 -8.25 4.77 -1.19
CA ALA A 149 -8.45 6.17 -0.82
C ALA A 149 -7.59 6.57 0.40
N ALA A 150 -7.44 5.68 1.38
CA ALA A 150 -6.56 5.89 2.53
C ALA A 150 -5.07 6.00 2.11
N LEU A 151 -4.63 5.16 1.19
CA LEU A 151 -3.27 5.23 0.62
C LEU A 151 -3.06 6.55 -0.14
N LEU A 152 -4.01 6.94 -0.99
CA LEU A 152 -3.95 8.21 -1.74
C LEU A 152 -3.92 9.42 -0.81
N HIS A 153 -4.68 9.38 0.29
CA HIS A 153 -4.63 10.41 1.33
C HIS A 153 -3.23 10.54 1.93
N ASP A 154 -2.58 9.42 2.25
CA ASP A 154 -1.21 9.41 2.79
C ASP A 154 -0.19 10.00 1.80
N ILE A 155 -0.27 9.61 0.53
CA ILE A 155 0.62 10.13 -0.53
C ILE A 155 0.44 11.63 -0.70
N THR A 156 -0.80 12.12 -0.70
CA THR A 156 -1.10 13.56 -0.82
C THR A 156 -0.65 14.33 0.43
N ALA A 157 -0.76 13.74 1.62
CA ALA A 157 -0.24 14.33 2.85
C ALA A 157 1.29 14.51 2.79
N ASN A 158 2.02 13.55 2.20
CA ASN A 158 3.45 13.68 1.98
C ASN A 158 3.80 14.89 1.09
N ASN A 159 3.09 15.03 -0.03
CA ASN A 159 3.30 16.16 -0.93
C ASN A 159 2.94 17.50 -0.28
N TYR A 160 1.81 17.53 0.44
CA TYR A 160 1.40 18.72 1.19
C TYR A 160 2.45 19.15 2.23
N HIS A 161 2.92 18.20 3.05
CA HIS A 161 3.93 18.49 4.07
C HIS A 161 5.26 18.94 3.45
N ARG A 162 5.69 18.32 2.37
CA ARG A 162 6.91 18.74 1.64
C ARG A 162 6.83 20.17 1.16
N ASN A 163 5.68 20.60 0.63
CA ASN A 163 5.48 21.94 0.13
C ASN A 163 5.39 22.99 1.24
N ASN A 164 4.83 22.64 2.40
CA ASN A 164 4.60 23.57 3.50
C ASN A 164 5.76 23.59 4.52
N VAL A 165 6.51 22.50 4.65
CA VAL A 165 7.65 22.35 5.58
C VAL A 165 8.85 21.76 4.84
N PRO A 166 9.39 22.46 3.81
CA PRO A 166 10.40 21.90 2.91
C PRO A 166 11.72 21.52 3.60
N ASN A 167 12.06 22.17 4.71
CA ASN A 167 13.29 21.94 5.47
C ASN A 167 13.17 20.86 6.56
N SER A 168 12.03 20.15 6.63
CA SER A 168 11.84 19.06 7.59
C SER A 168 12.82 17.93 7.31
N SER A 169 13.35 17.32 8.37
CA SER A 169 14.18 16.11 8.30
C SER A 169 13.45 14.95 7.61
N LYS A 170 12.10 14.95 7.59
CA LYS A 170 11.26 13.99 6.89
C LYS A 170 11.47 14.01 5.37
N HIS A 171 12.06 15.05 4.79
CA HIS A 171 12.24 15.20 3.35
C HIS A 171 13.66 14.97 2.86
N LYS A 172 14.51 14.33 3.67
CA LYS A 172 15.88 13.95 3.26
C LYS A 172 15.89 13.02 2.04
N CYS A 173 14.85 12.21 1.88
CA CYS A 173 14.66 11.31 0.75
C CYS A 173 13.41 11.68 -0.04
N LYS A 174 13.31 11.21 -1.28
CA LYS A 174 12.11 11.37 -2.12
C LYS A 174 11.05 10.31 -1.78
N TRP A 175 10.43 10.45 -0.60
CA TRP A 175 9.40 9.53 -0.16
C TRP A 175 8.15 9.57 -1.05
N LEU A 176 7.60 8.40 -1.34
CA LEU A 176 6.29 8.25 -1.99
C LEU A 176 5.18 8.35 -0.95
N THR A 177 5.33 7.71 0.22
CA THR A 177 4.37 7.76 1.32
C THR A 177 4.80 8.75 2.40
N TYR A 178 3.82 9.37 3.06
CA TYR A 178 4.06 10.25 4.23
C TYR A 178 4.38 9.44 5.47
N SER A 179 3.63 8.38 5.70
CA SER A 179 3.79 7.47 6.83
C SER A 179 4.58 6.23 6.46
N SER A 180 4.95 5.44 7.46
CA SER A 180 5.53 4.11 7.24
C SER A 180 4.53 3.16 6.57
N LEU A 181 5.04 2.11 5.96
CA LEU A 181 4.21 1.12 5.28
C LEU A 181 3.18 0.50 6.24
N ALA A 182 3.61 0.16 7.47
CA ALA A 182 2.73 -0.38 8.50
C ALA A 182 1.61 0.60 8.89
N GLN A 183 1.91 1.89 9.02
CA GLN A 183 0.92 2.91 9.39
C GLN A 183 -0.13 3.10 8.30
N VAL A 184 0.32 3.19 7.04
CA VAL A 184 -0.60 3.27 5.89
C VAL A 184 -1.47 2.03 5.81
N CYS A 185 -0.89 0.84 6.01
CA CYS A 185 -1.60 -0.43 6.00
C CYS A 185 -2.68 -0.49 7.09
N LYS A 186 -2.36 -0.09 8.33
CA LYS A 186 -3.33 0.01 9.44
C LYS A 186 -4.48 0.96 9.12
N TYR A 187 -4.16 2.14 8.61
CA TYR A 187 -5.16 3.14 8.26
C TYR A 187 -6.08 2.65 7.14
N ALA A 188 -5.52 2.09 6.06
CA ALA A 188 -6.28 1.53 4.95
C ALA A 188 -7.21 0.39 5.40
N ASN A 189 -6.73 -0.49 6.29
CA ASN A 189 -7.51 -1.57 6.87
C ASN A 189 -8.69 -1.05 7.71
N ARG A 190 -8.48 -0.02 8.53
CA ARG A 190 -9.54 0.64 9.28
C ARG A 190 -10.61 1.29 8.38
N VAL A 191 -10.18 1.91 7.29
CA VAL A 191 -11.12 2.48 6.31
C VAL A 191 -11.95 1.39 5.65
N SER A 192 -11.33 0.29 5.21
CA SER A 192 -12.05 -0.88 4.68
C SER A 192 -13.07 -1.43 5.67
N TYR A 193 -12.70 -1.57 6.94
CA TYR A 193 -13.60 -2.02 8.00
C TYR A 193 -14.84 -1.13 8.13
N GLN A 194 -14.69 0.19 8.05
CA GLN A 194 -15.82 1.11 8.11
C GLN A 194 -16.76 0.96 6.91
N VAL A 195 -16.22 0.73 5.71
CA VAL A 195 -17.03 0.45 4.52
C VAL A 195 -17.82 -0.85 4.68
N LEU A 196 -17.17 -1.91 5.19
CA LEU A 196 -17.83 -3.22 5.41
C LEU A 196 -18.99 -3.16 6.41
N ASN A 197 -18.97 -2.22 7.36
CA ASN A 197 -20.01 -2.04 8.40
C ASN A 197 -21.21 -1.21 7.96
N GLN A 198 -21.29 -0.78 6.70
CA GLN A 198 -22.40 0.06 6.22
C GLN A 198 -22.98 -0.48 4.90
N HIS A 199 -24.22 -0.10 4.60
CA HIS A 199 -24.86 -0.51 3.33
C HIS A 199 -24.32 0.23 2.12
N SER A 200 -23.86 1.47 2.31
CA SER A 200 -23.30 2.27 1.23
C SER A 200 -21.84 1.85 0.94
N PRO A 201 -21.44 1.72 -0.33
CA PRO A 201 -20.03 1.48 -0.70
C PRO A 201 -19.15 2.73 -0.49
N ARG A 202 -19.73 3.85 -0.10
CA ARG A 202 -19.04 5.12 0.14
C ARG A 202 -19.18 5.56 1.57
N LEU A 203 -18.10 6.04 2.18
CA LEU A 203 -18.13 6.64 3.50
C LEU A 203 -18.94 7.93 3.48
N THR A 204 -19.99 8.01 4.29
CA THR A 204 -20.89 9.17 4.34
C THR A 204 -20.27 10.40 5.01
N ARG A 205 -19.27 10.19 5.87
CA ARG A 205 -18.57 11.24 6.63
C ARG A 205 -17.14 11.49 6.17
N GLY A 206 -16.75 10.95 4.99
CA GLY A 206 -15.36 10.98 4.52
C GLY A 206 -14.44 9.98 5.23
N LEU A 207 -13.16 10.13 5.02
CA LEU A 207 -12.14 9.29 5.66
C LEU A 207 -12.11 9.56 7.17
N PRO A 208 -11.97 8.53 8.03
CA PRO A 208 -11.82 8.71 9.47
C PRO A 208 -10.51 9.47 9.78
N GLU A 209 -10.49 10.11 10.94
CA GLU A 209 -9.24 10.68 11.45
C GLU A 209 -8.19 9.61 11.64
N ARG A 210 -6.94 9.97 11.39
CA ARG A 210 -5.80 9.08 11.59
C ARG A 210 -5.44 9.06 13.07
N GLU A 211 -5.31 7.84 13.61
CA GLU A 211 -4.85 7.64 14.99
C GLU A 211 -3.34 7.79 15.13
N ASP A 212 -2.62 7.69 14.02
CA ASP A 212 -1.15 7.72 13.94
C ASP A 212 -0.56 9.13 13.85
N SER A 213 -1.38 10.17 13.92
CA SER A 213 -0.91 11.56 14.03
C SER A 213 -0.03 11.80 15.27
N LEU A 214 -0.20 10.99 16.30
CA LEU A 214 0.64 11.00 17.51
C LEU A 214 2.00 10.29 17.33
N GLU A 215 2.15 9.42 16.34
CA GLU A 215 3.39 8.70 16.06
C GLU A 215 4.42 9.54 15.30
N GLU A 216 4.04 10.72 14.78
CA GLU A 216 5.00 11.66 14.19
C GLU A 216 6.08 12.09 15.20
N ALA A 217 5.70 12.26 16.45
CA ALA A 217 6.64 12.55 17.53
C ALA A 217 7.58 11.37 17.85
N TYR A 218 7.20 10.16 17.47
CA TYR A 218 8.00 8.95 17.70
C TYR A 218 9.14 8.80 16.68
N TRP A 219 8.98 9.34 15.49
CA TRP A 219 9.95 9.22 14.39
C TRP A 219 11.07 10.28 14.42
N ASP A 220 10.86 11.36 15.16
CA ASP A 220 11.85 12.44 15.33
C ASP A 220 12.77 12.25 16.55
N ARG A 221 12.71 11.08 17.21
CA ARG A 221 13.54 10.75 18.39
C ARG A 221 14.70 9.83 18.05
#